data_50398819eac2ab5fac18ced27da5ddcb
#
_entry.id   50398819eac2ab5fac18ced27da5ddcb
#
_cell.length_a   1.000
_cell.length_b   1.000
_cell.length_c   1.000
_cell.angle_alpha   90.00
_cell.angle_beta   90.00
_cell.angle_gamma   90.00
#
_symmetry.space_group_name_H-M   'P 1'
#
loop_
_entity.id
_entity.type
_entity.pdbx_description
1 polymer ?
#
loop_
_entity_poly.entity_id
_entity_poly.type
_entity_poly.pdbx_seq_one_letter_code
_entity_poly.pdbx_strand_id
1 'polypeptide(L)'
;MQAVILAAGMGKRLGEYTKNNTKCMVEVNGEKLIDRVIKQLGGLNLKRLVLVVGYQGEKLKNYIGDRYDDVIKIEYIENPVYDKTNNIYSLALAKNVLCEDDTLLLESDIIFEDRVLQTIVENPYPNLALVDKYEAWMDGTMVCINDKNEIVNFVPKAAFRYEDVDSYYKTVNVYKFSKEFSRDVYVPFLDAYSKVMGNNEYYEQVLRVITYLHKSELRALPLSGEKWYEIDDAQDLDIASTLFSNDKAKYNEYRKRIGGYWRFPQLTDFSVSSNPYFPTKRMLDEMRANFDTLVGAHPSGMQVNALVAGKNMGVREGYVAVANGDAEVWDVLQRTLFKGKKLDFVLEDLRKDSANPDFRFNADDVIRYFSDKAAAVLVNPDTFSGNCMKKSDVLKVVDWCGANGKLLIVDESDVDFSDDGESLMSNDVLEKYEKSLMVIKSISKSCGLPGLRISVVASGNAAVISEIRQRICQWNINSVAEFALQIFSKYESDYKDSCLKFKKERKRFVKALQSFGFFRVIPSQSGAVLCELTNGQSAEQFCQILIERNVMASGEGKFVSLAVRSREDNDKLLKVLSAL
;
A
#
# COMPACT_ATOMS: atom_id res chain seq x y z
N MET A 1 -34.94 16.27 -11.67
CA MET A 1 -33.46 16.15 -11.78
C MET A 1 -33.09 15.20 -12.92
N GLN A 2 -32.00 15.41 -13.60
CA GLN A 2 -31.44 14.59 -14.68
C GLN A 2 -29.94 14.33 -14.45
N ALA A 3 -29.33 13.46 -15.25
CA ALA A 3 -27.88 13.24 -15.22
C ALA A 3 -27.24 13.54 -16.58
N VAL A 4 -25.99 14.02 -16.57
CA VAL A 4 -25.15 14.20 -17.75
C VAL A 4 -23.82 13.48 -17.47
N ILE A 5 -23.39 12.58 -18.38
CA ILE A 5 -22.10 11.93 -18.32
C ILE A 5 -21.26 12.35 -19.53
N LEU A 6 -20.02 12.81 -19.28
CA LEU A 6 -19.07 13.15 -20.32
C LEU A 6 -18.26 11.90 -20.70
N ALA A 7 -18.61 11.29 -21.84
CA ALA A 7 -18.05 10.01 -22.30
C ALA A 7 -17.39 10.12 -23.71
N ALA A 8 -16.94 11.31 -24.11
CA ALA A 8 -16.36 11.54 -25.42
C ALA A 8 -14.85 11.23 -25.52
N GLY A 9 -14.17 11.05 -24.42
CA GLY A 9 -12.71 10.92 -24.31
C GLY A 9 -12.15 9.60 -24.89
N MET A 10 -10.89 9.66 -25.40
CA MET A 10 -10.22 8.51 -26.03
C MET A 10 -9.56 7.54 -25.04
N GLY A 11 -9.27 7.95 -23.80
CA GLY A 11 -8.60 7.12 -22.81
C GLY A 11 -7.22 6.57 -23.25
N LYS A 12 -6.40 7.37 -23.93
CA LYS A 12 -5.12 6.94 -24.53
C LYS A 12 -4.15 6.25 -23.56
N ARG A 13 -4.15 6.64 -22.28
CA ARG A 13 -3.28 6.08 -21.25
C ARG A 13 -3.61 4.61 -20.91
N LEU A 14 -4.83 4.16 -21.16
CA LEU A 14 -5.28 2.78 -20.98
C LEU A 14 -4.81 1.83 -22.11
N GLY A 15 -4.17 2.35 -23.17
CA GLY A 15 -3.54 1.53 -24.22
C GLY A 15 -4.48 0.53 -24.88
N GLU A 16 -4.20 -0.75 -24.77
CA GLU A 16 -4.97 -1.83 -25.42
C GLU A 16 -6.42 -1.91 -24.92
N TYR A 17 -6.73 -1.52 -23.69
CA TYR A 17 -8.11 -1.54 -23.15
C TYR A 17 -9.05 -0.59 -23.88
N THR A 18 -8.52 0.50 -24.45
CA THR A 18 -9.32 1.53 -25.13
C THR A 18 -9.03 1.66 -26.62
N LYS A 19 -8.12 0.86 -27.19
CA LYS A 19 -7.75 0.90 -28.62
C LYS A 19 -8.95 0.82 -29.57
N ASN A 20 -9.92 -0.01 -29.24
CA ASN A 20 -11.16 -0.19 -29.98
C ASN A 20 -12.40 -0.03 -29.07
N ASN A 21 -12.30 0.74 -28.00
CA ASN A 21 -13.34 0.82 -26.99
C ASN A 21 -13.34 2.19 -26.33
N THR A 22 -14.50 2.66 -25.83
CA THR A 22 -14.53 3.89 -25.02
C THR A 22 -14.01 3.62 -23.60
N LYS A 23 -13.52 4.66 -22.94
CA LYS A 23 -13.02 4.58 -21.55
C LYS A 23 -14.10 4.02 -20.59
N CYS A 24 -15.35 4.46 -20.73
CA CYS A 24 -16.46 4.00 -19.88
C CYS A 24 -16.89 2.54 -20.12
N MET A 25 -16.43 1.89 -21.18
CA MET A 25 -16.66 0.46 -21.44
C MET A 25 -15.54 -0.44 -20.91
N VAL A 26 -14.54 0.10 -20.23
CA VAL A 26 -13.52 -0.70 -19.52
C VAL A 26 -14.20 -1.48 -18.39
N GLU A 27 -13.76 -2.72 -18.21
CA GLU A 27 -14.34 -3.63 -17.22
C GLU A 27 -13.53 -3.63 -15.91
N VAL A 28 -14.24 -3.52 -14.80
CA VAL A 28 -13.72 -3.75 -13.45
C VAL A 28 -14.47 -4.94 -12.86
N ASN A 29 -13.73 -6.02 -12.57
CA ASN A 29 -14.31 -7.26 -12.01
C ASN A 29 -15.47 -7.86 -12.84
N GLY A 30 -15.39 -7.75 -14.18
CA GLY A 30 -16.39 -8.30 -15.10
C GLY A 30 -17.62 -7.42 -15.33
N GLU A 31 -17.65 -6.21 -14.78
CA GLU A 31 -18.70 -5.20 -15.04
C GLU A 31 -18.10 -3.95 -15.66
N LYS A 32 -18.69 -3.44 -16.74
CA LYS A 32 -18.25 -2.19 -17.37
C LYS A 32 -18.62 -0.98 -16.51
N LEU A 33 -17.78 0.05 -16.52
CA LEU A 33 -18.02 1.29 -15.78
C LEU A 33 -19.38 1.90 -16.16
N ILE A 34 -19.72 1.90 -17.46
CA ILE A 34 -21.00 2.46 -17.91
C ILE A 34 -22.20 1.65 -17.41
N ASP A 35 -22.12 0.32 -17.36
CA ASP A 35 -23.21 -0.52 -16.86
C ASP A 35 -23.46 -0.25 -15.38
N ARG A 36 -22.37 -0.12 -14.62
CA ARG A 36 -22.41 0.17 -13.19
C ARG A 36 -23.06 1.52 -12.92
N VAL A 37 -22.60 2.59 -13.56
CA VAL A 37 -23.12 3.94 -13.32
C VAL A 37 -24.57 4.09 -13.77
N ILE A 38 -24.99 3.47 -14.89
CA ILE A 38 -26.40 3.50 -15.34
C ILE A 38 -27.31 2.83 -14.29
N LYS A 39 -26.93 1.68 -13.76
CA LYS A 39 -27.69 1.00 -12.69
C LYS A 39 -27.78 1.85 -11.42
N GLN A 40 -26.67 2.49 -11.02
CA GLN A 40 -26.64 3.38 -9.85
C GLN A 40 -27.55 4.60 -10.05
N LEU A 41 -27.51 5.23 -11.23
CA LEU A 41 -28.39 6.36 -11.57
C LEU A 41 -29.86 5.95 -11.65
N GLY A 42 -30.16 4.75 -12.14
CA GLY A 42 -31.52 4.21 -12.21
C GLY A 42 -32.17 4.09 -10.83
N GLY A 43 -31.41 3.90 -9.77
CA GLY A 43 -31.90 3.89 -8.38
C GLY A 43 -32.29 5.27 -7.82
N LEU A 44 -32.02 6.39 -8.54
CA LEU A 44 -32.17 7.76 -8.02
C LEU A 44 -33.40 8.50 -8.51
N ASN A 45 -34.32 7.85 -9.19
CA ASN A 45 -35.56 8.46 -9.73
C ASN A 45 -35.29 9.72 -10.60
N LEU A 46 -34.34 9.62 -11.52
CA LEU A 46 -33.97 10.68 -12.48
C LEU A 46 -34.92 10.65 -13.69
N LYS A 47 -35.15 11.80 -14.30
CA LYS A 47 -35.99 11.91 -15.51
C LYS A 47 -35.34 11.28 -16.74
N ARG A 48 -34.02 11.46 -16.87
CA ARG A 48 -33.21 10.94 -17.99
C ARG A 48 -31.73 10.99 -17.67
N LEU A 49 -30.95 10.24 -18.45
CA LEU A 49 -29.50 10.31 -18.57
C LEU A 49 -29.13 10.83 -19.95
N VAL A 50 -28.29 11.85 -20.03
CA VAL A 50 -27.71 12.35 -21.28
C VAL A 50 -26.23 11.97 -21.33
N LEU A 51 -25.85 11.19 -22.35
CA LEU A 51 -24.46 10.79 -22.61
C LEU A 51 -23.87 11.66 -23.69
N VAL A 52 -22.80 12.40 -23.37
CA VAL A 52 -22.01 13.12 -24.36
C VAL A 52 -20.94 12.18 -24.88
N VAL A 53 -21.09 11.71 -26.12
CA VAL A 53 -20.27 10.67 -26.75
C VAL A 53 -19.32 11.27 -27.81
N GLY A 54 -18.22 10.58 -28.10
CA GLY A 54 -17.26 10.99 -29.11
C GLY A 54 -16.49 9.80 -29.66
N TYR A 55 -15.28 9.53 -29.13
CA TYR A 55 -14.49 8.38 -29.55
C TYR A 55 -15.26 7.07 -29.37
N GLN A 56 -15.38 6.28 -30.45
CA GLN A 56 -16.17 5.04 -30.46
C GLN A 56 -17.63 5.21 -29.98
N GLY A 57 -18.22 6.41 -30.16
CA GLY A 57 -19.56 6.73 -29.69
C GLY A 57 -20.63 5.80 -30.22
N GLU A 58 -20.59 5.44 -31.53
CA GLU A 58 -21.53 4.49 -32.14
C GLU A 58 -21.42 3.08 -31.49
N LYS A 59 -20.23 2.65 -31.16
CA LYS A 59 -20.03 1.38 -30.47
C LYS A 59 -20.68 1.40 -29.07
N LEU A 60 -20.54 2.51 -28.34
CA LEU A 60 -21.18 2.70 -27.04
C LEU A 60 -22.71 2.71 -27.17
N LYS A 61 -23.26 3.47 -28.12
CA LYS A 61 -24.70 3.51 -28.39
C LYS A 61 -25.27 2.12 -28.72
N ASN A 62 -24.60 1.38 -29.62
CA ASN A 62 -24.97 0.03 -29.99
C ASN A 62 -24.85 -0.97 -28.82
N TYR A 63 -23.87 -0.77 -27.95
CA TYR A 63 -23.71 -1.59 -26.75
C TYR A 63 -24.83 -1.35 -25.74
N ILE A 64 -25.19 -0.11 -25.48
CA ILE A 64 -26.29 0.26 -24.58
C ILE A 64 -27.63 -0.20 -25.17
N GLY A 65 -27.91 0.12 -26.43
CA GLY A 65 -29.12 -0.26 -27.11
C GLY A 65 -30.37 0.00 -26.28
N ASP A 66 -31.20 -1.02 -26.12
CA ASP A 66 -32.45 -1.03 -25.34
C ASP A 66 -32.29 -1.63 -23.92
N ARG A 67 -31.06 -1.99 -23.52
CA ARG A 67 -30.78 -2.73 -22.27
C ARG A 67 -31.26 -2.05 -21.00
N TYR A 68 -31.44 -0.74 -21.02
CA TYR A 68 -31.74 0.06 -19.84
C TYR A 68 -33.04 0.89 -20.00
N ASP A 69 -33.87 0.59 -21.00
CA ASP A 69 -35.09 1.33 -21.27
C ASP A 69 -36.11 1.26 -20.11
N ASP A 70 -36.06 0.16 -19.36
CA ASP A 70 -36.85 -0.04 -18.13
C ASP A 70 -36.20 0.59 -16.88
N VAL A 71 -34.97 1.05 -16.98
CA VAL A 71 -34.19 1.61 -15.86
C VAL A 71 -34.21 3.14 -15.91
N ILE A 72 -33.81 3.74 -17.05
CA ILE A 72 -33.73 5.18 -17.24
C ILE A 72 -33.73 5.54 -18.72
N LYS A 73 -34.43 6.59 -19.11
CA LYS A 73 -34.42 7.12 -20.48
C LYS A 73 -33.00 7.66 -20.80
N ILE A 74 -32.38 7.18 -21.87
CA ILE A 74 -31.02 7.59 -22.30
C ILE A 74 -31.08 8.41 -23.59
N GLU A 75 -30.46 9.57 -23.58
CA GLU A 75 -30.30 10.47 -24.72
C GLU A 75 -28.82 10.69 -25.04
N TYR A 76 -28.49 10.98 -26.30
CA TYR A 76 -27.11 11.11 -26.74
C TYR A 76 -26.85 12.49 -27.36
N ILE A 77 -25.70 13.06 -27.04
CA ILE A 77 -25.13 14.26 -27.69
C ILE A 77 -23.78 13.88 -28.27
N GLU A 78 -23.53 14.18 -29.53
CA GLU A 78 -22.25 13.86 -30.17
C GLU A 78 -21.26 15.04 -30.08
N ASN A 79 -20.02 14.73 -29.68
CA ASN A 79 -18.89 15.61 -29.88
C ASN A 79 -18.12 15.14 -31.12
N PRO A 80 -18.31 15.76 -32.29
CA PRO A 80 -17.67 15.31 -33.54
C PRO A 80 -16.18 15.68 -33.64
N VAL A 81 -15.67 16.50 -32.71
CA VAL A 81 -14.29 16.99 -32.68
C VAL A 81 -13.57 16.62 -31.38
N TYR A 82 -13.96 15.51 -30.78
CA TYR A 82 -13.42 14.97 -29.51
C TYR A 82 -11.89 14.84 -29.50
N ASP A 83 -11.27 14.63 -30.67
CA ASP A 83 -9.82 14.47 -30.84
C ASP A 83 -9.05 15.80 -30.75
N LYS A 84 -9.74 16.94 -30.85
CA LYS A 84 -9.21 18.32 -30.87
C LYS A 84 -9.67 19.17 -29.69
N THR A 85 -10.56 18.65 -28.87
CA THR A 85 -11.20 19.37 -27.77
C THR A 85 -11.05 18.62 -26.46
N ASN A 86 -11.22 19.32 -25.34
CA ASN A 86 -11.28 18.74 -24.03
C ASN A 86 -12.72 18.69 -23.49
N ASN A 87 -12.93 18.29 -22.24
CA ASN A 87 -14.24 18.07 -21.63
C ASN A 87 -15.10 19.36 -21.56
N ILE A 88 -14.51 20.56 -21.54
CA ILE A 88 -15.25 21.83 -21.63
C ILE A 88 -16.15 21.90 -22.87
N TYR A 89 -15.68 21.44 -24.02
CA TYR A 89 -16.45 21.46 -25.25
C TYR A 89 -17.60 20.41 -25.22
N SER A 90 -17.31 19.23 -24.69
CA SER A 90 -18.34 18.21 -24.49
C SER A 90 -19.47 18.73 -23.58
N LEU A 91 -19.11 19.45 -22.51
CA LEU A 91 -20.11 20.07 -21.64
C LEU A 91 -20.85 21.25 -22.31
N ALA A 92 -20.14 22.04 -23.12
CA ALA A 92 -20.77 23.14 -23.88
C ALA A 92 -21.82 22.64 -24.89
N LEU A 93 -21.64 21.45 -25.47
CA LEU A 93 -22.67 20.82 -26.31
C LEU A 93 -23.92 20.46 -25.52
N ALA A 94 -23.79 20.11 -24.23
CA ALA A 94 -24.89 19.78 -23.34
C ALA A 94 -25.46 20.99 -22.58
N LYS A 95 -25.03 22.23 -22.87
CA LYS A 95 -25.41 23.43 -22.11
C LYS A 95 -26.92 23.67 -22.01
N ASN A 96 -27.69 23.37 -23.06
CA ASN A 96 -29.13 23.52 -23.05
C ASN A 96 -29.77 22.54 -22.05
N VAL A 97 -29.24 21.30 -22.00
CA VAL A 97 -29.69 20.27 -21.05
C VAL A 97 -29.48 20.77 -19.61
N LEU A 98 -28.33 21.36 -19.30
CA LEU A 98 -28.04 21.92 -17.97
C LEU A 98 -29.05 23.01 -17.55
N CYS A 99 -29.61 23.74 -18.50
CA CYS A 99 -30.61 24.80 -18.25
C CYS A 99 -32.04 24.28 -18.13
N GLU A 100 -32.33 23.01 -18.42
CA GLU A 100 -33.70 22.47 -18.40
C GLU A 100 -34.12 21.98 -17.02
N ASP A 101 -33.22 21.38 -16.26
CA ASP A 101 -33.49 20.81 -14.93
C ASP A 101 -32.23 20.75 -14.05
N ASP A 102 -32.42 20.53 -12.75
CA ASP A 102 -31.29 20.20 -11.85
C ASP A 102 -30.53 19.00 -12.38
N THR A 103 -29.23 19.09 -12.42
CA THR A 103 -28.37 18.14 -13.13
C THR A 103 -27.28 17.57 -12.23
N LEU A 104 -27.14 16.24 -12.24
CA LEU A 104 -25.92 15.55 -11.83
C LEU A 104 -24.98 15.49 -13.03
N LEU A 105 -23.78 16.07 -12.91
CA LEU A 105 -22.72 15.99 -13.91
C LEU A 105 -21.66 15.01 -13.43
N LEU A 106 -21.32 14.02 -14.27
CA LEU A 106 -20.32 13.00 -13.96
C LEU A 106 -19.32 12.86 -15.11
N GLU A 107 -18.06 12.53 -14.75
CA GLU A 107 -17.12 11.96 -15.71
C GLU A 107 -17.35 10.45 -15.88
N SER A 108 -16.87 9.89 -16.99
CA SER A 108 -17.18 8.50 -17.39
C SER A 108 -16.16 7.47 -16.95
N ASP A 109 -15.12 7.88 -16.26
CA ASP A 109 -13.92 7.10 -15.88
C ASP A 109 -13.79 6.88 -14.38
N ILE A 110 -14.82 7.17 -13.64
CA ILE A 110 -14.87 7.00 -12.19
C ILE A 110 -15.67 5.75 -11.82
N ILE A 111 -15.18 5.06 -10.81
CA ILE A 111 -15.88 3.97 -10.13
C ILE A 111 -16.09 4.36 -8.66
N PHE A 112 -17.27 4.08 -8.12
CA PHE A 112 -17.63 4.47 -6.76
C PHE A 112 -18.70 3.55 -6.17
N GLU A 113 -18.86 3.61 -4.84
CA GLU A 113 -19.94 2.94 -4.12
C GLU A 113 -21.28 3.65 -4.34
N ASP A 114 -22.40 2.92 -4.29
CA ASP A 114 -23.75 3.45 -4.53
C ASP A 114 -24.09 4.65 -3.64
N ARG A 115 -23.59 4.63 -2.39
CA ARG A 115 -23.79 5.68 -1.41
C ARG A 115 -23.26 7.05 -1.86
N VAL A 116 -22.24 7.09 -2.72
CA VAL A 116 -21.67 8.34 -3.24
C VAL A 116 -22.72 9.19 -3.95
N LEU A 117 -23.51 8.59 -4.85
CA LEU A 117 -24.60 9.31 -5.55
C LEU A 117 -25.77 9.63 -4.64
N GLN A 118 -26.11 8.75 -3.71
CA GLN A 118 -27.17 8.99 -2.75
C GLN A 118 -26.85 10.22 -1.88
N THR A 119 -25.63 10.31 -1.37
CA THR A 119 -25.16 11.40 -0.51
C THR A 119 -25.30 12.77 -1.19
N ILE A 120 -24.95 12.91 -2.48
CA ILE A 120 -25.05 14.19 -3.17
C ILE A 120 -26.50 14.54 -3.54
N VAL A 121 -27.33 13.55 -3.88
CA VAL A 121 -28.74 13.78 -4.25
C VAL A 121 -29.57 14.16 -3.05
N GLU A 122 -29.40 13.47 -1.93
CA GLU A 122 -30.14 13.71 -0.69
C GLU A 122 -29.73 15.02 0.02
N ASN A 123 -28.55 15.54 -0.27
CA ASN A 123 -28.11 16.78 0.33
C ASN A 123 -28.99 17.95 -0.16
N PRO A 124 -29.59 18.75 0.74
CA PRO A 124 -30.54 19.82 0.37
C PRO A 124 -29.88 21.01 -0.34
N TYR A 125 -28.55 21.14 -0.30
CA TYR A 125 -27.87 22.25 -0.95
C TYR A 125 -27.95 22.12 -2.49
N PRO A 126 -28.27 23.20 -3.22
CA PRO A 126 -28.58 23.08 -4.64
C PRO A 126 -27.37 22.87 -5.55
N ASN A 127 -26.19 23.37 -5.15
CA ASN A 127 -24.97 23.32 -5.97
C ASN A 127 -23.81 22.71 -5.18
N LEU A 128 -23.40 21.51 -5.55
CA LEU A 128 -22.41 20.72 -4.83
C LEU A 128 -21.34 20.17 -5.76
N ALA A 129 -20.11 20.12 -5.28
CA ALA A 129 -19.02 19.31 -5.82
C ALA A 129 -18.66 18.24 -4.78
N LEU A 130 -18.73 16.96 -5.14
CA LEU A 130 -18.14 15.91 -4.31
C LEU A 130 -16.62 16.07 -4.29
N VAL A 131 -16.05 16.00 -3.11
CA VAL A 131 -14.60 16.12 -2.91
C VAL A 131 -14.11 15.06 -1.93
N ASP A 132 -12.86 14.68 -2.08
CA ASP A 132 -12.18 13.81 -1.11
C ASP A 132 -10.84 14.42 -0.73
N LYS A 133 -10.35 14.07 0.46
CA LYS A 133 -9.03 14.55 0.93
C LYS A 133 -7.96 14.09 -0.05
N TYR A 134 -7.03 15.00 -0.40
CA TYR A 134 -5.98 14.68 -1.36
C TYR A 134 -5.15 13.46 -0.92
N GLU A 135 -4.91 12.57 -1.86
CA GLU A 135 -4.02 11.42 -1.75
C GLU A 135 -3.04 11.39 -2.93
N ALA A 136 -1.87 10.78 -2.74
CA ALA A 136 -0.77 10.84 -3.72
C ALA A 136 -1.08 10.21 -5.10
N TRP A 137 -2.13 9.39 -5.21
CA TRP A 137 -2.58 8.82 -6.48
C TRP A 137 -3.47 9.76 -7.30
N MET A 138 -4.04 10.79 -6.66
CA MET A 138 -4.99 11.70 -7.28
C MET A 138 -4.28 12.71 -8.20
N ASP A 139 -4.76 12.84 -9.43
CA ASP A 139 -4.33 13.86 -10.40
C ASP A 139 -5.52 14.76 -10.77
N GLY A 140 -5.28 15.86 -11.48
CA GLY A 140 -6.30 16.77 -11.99
C GLY A 140 -6.59 17.97 -11.08
N THR A 141 -7.87 18.37 -10.98
CA THR A 141 -8.27 19.59 -10.29
C THR A 141 -8.41 19.40 -8.79
N MET A 142 -7.63 20.16 -8.02
CA MET A 142 -7.77 20.22 -6.56
C MET A 142 -8.57 21.47 -6.16
N VAL A 143 -9.15 21.41 -4.96
CA VAL A 143 -9.85 22.54 -4.36
C VAL A 143 -9.38 22.79 -2.94
N CYS A 144 -9.44 24.07 -2.52
CA CYS A 144 -9.34 24.46 -1.12
C CYS A 144 -10.75 24.80 -0.63
N ILE A 145 -11.07 24.39 0.58
CA ILE A 145 -12.35 24.66 1.22
C ILE A 145 -12.15 25.37 2.55
N ASN A 146 -13.15 26.14 2.97
CA ASN A 146 -13.17 26.76 4.30
C ASN A 146 -13.98 25.90 5.30
N ASP A 147 -14.07 26.35 6.56
CA ASP A 147 -14.79 25.65 7.64
C ASP A 147 -16.31 25.47 7.39
N LYS A 148 -16.86 26.18 6.39
CA LYS A 148 -18.25 26.06 5.97
C LYS A 148 -18.41 25.18 4.73
N ASN A 149 -17.37 24.46 4.32
CA ASN A 149 -17.29 23.70 3.09
C ASN A 149 -17.52 24.54 1.80
N GLU A 150 -17.31 25.86 1.85
CA GLU A 150 -17.33 26.66 0.65
C GLU A 150 -16.02 26.48 -0.11
N ILE A 151 -16.09 26.26 -1.43
CA ILE A 151 -14.89 26.17 -2.27
C ILE A 151 -14.34 27.58 -2.47
N VAL A 152 -13.17 27.85 -1.89
CA VAL A 152 -12.51 29.15 -1.95
C VAL A 152 -11.49 29.25 -3.09
N ASN A 153 -11.01 28.12 -3.60
CA ASN A 153 -10.08 28.09 -4.72
C ASN A 153 -10.14 26.76 -5.45
N PHE A 154 -10.03 26.83 -6.79
CA PHE A 154 -9.70 25.69 -7.66
C PHE A 154 -8.22 25.79 -8.03
N VAL A 155 -7.42 24.82 -7.62
CA VAL A 155 -5.95 24.79 -7.78
C VAL A 155 -5.61 24.02 -9.05
N PRO A 156 -5.19 24.72 -10.14
CA PRO A 156 -4.74 24.03 -11.34
C PRO A 156 -3.39 23.34 -11.11
N LYS A 157 -3.07 22.33 -11.93
CA LYS A 157 -1.82 21.55 -11.82
C LYS A 157 -0.56 22.44 -11.75
N ALA A 158 -0.51 23.53 -12.50
CA ALA A 158 0.63 24.46 -12.49
C ALA A 158 0.78 25.27 -11.18
N ALA A 159 -0.28 25.37 -10.38
CA ALA A 159 -0.27 26.06 -9.08
C ALA A 159 -0.27 25.08 -7.89
N PHE A 160 -0.22 23.80 -8.15
CA PHE A 160 -0.17 22.77 -7.10
C PHE A 160 1.18 22.82 -6.38
N ARG A 161 1.14 22.84 -5.04
CA ARG A 161 2.32 22.87 -4.19
C ARG A 161 2.25 21.70 -3.21
N TYR A 162 3.28 20.85 -3.22
CA TYR A 162 3.36 19.70 -2.31
C TYR A 162 3.42 20.09 -0.82
N GLU A 163 3.84 21.32 -0.52
CA GLU A 163 3.87 21.88 0.84
C GLU A 163 2.46 22.09 1.43
N ASP A 164 1.47 22.29 0.57
CA ASP A 164 0.09 22.63 0.92
C ASP A 164 -0.88 21.45 0.82
N VAL A 165 -0.37 20.22 0.58
CA VAL A 165 -1.21 19.00 0.34
C VAL A 165 -2.23 18.74 1.44
N ASP A 166 -1.92 19.08 2.68
CA ASP A 166 -2.83 18.94 3.81
C ASP A 166 -4.07 19.84 3.73
N SER A 167 -4.03 20.89 2.90
CA SER A 167 -5.15 21.80 2.66
C SER A 167 -6.00 21.41 1.44
N TYR A 168 -5.53 20.47 0.60
CA TYR A 168 -6.17 20.13 -0.65
C TYR A 168 -7.21 19.02 -0.54
N TYR A 169 -8.24 19.18 -1.35
CA TYR A 169 -9.22 18.15 -1.67
C TYR A 169 -9.24 17.96 -3.18
N LYS A 170 -9.39 16.70 -3.63
CA LYS A 170 -9.61 16.35 -5.04
C LYS A 170 -11.10 16.37 -5.34
N THR A 171 -11.50 16.95 -6.46
CA THR A 171 -12.85 16.77 -6.98
C THR A 171 -13.05 15.32 -7.41
N VAL A 172 -14.13 14.67 -6.96
CA VAL A 172 -14.50 13.30 -7.37
C VAL A 172 -15.06 13.26 -8.79
N ASN A 173 -15.12 14.41 -9.45
CA ASN A 173 -15.70 14.60 -10.77
C ASN A 173 -17.21 14.23 -10.83
N VAL A 174 -17.89 14.42 -9.70
CA VAL A 174 -19.36 14.36 -9.56
C VAL A 174 -19.85 15.67 -8.99
N TYR A 175 -20.74 16.33 -9.72
CA TYR A 175 -21.30 17.63 -9.35
C TYR A 175 -22.82 17.60 -9.37
N LYS A 176 -23.44 18.40 -8.53
CA LYS A 176 -24.86 18.72 -8.56
C LYS A 176 -25.01 20.20 -8.86
N PHE A 177 -25.68 20.53 -9.93
CA PHE A 177 -25.99 21.90 -10.32
C PHE A 177 -27.48 22.09 -10.38
N SER A 178 -27.99 23.16 -9.74
CA SER A 178 -29.37 23.57 -9.93
C SER A 178 -29.58 24.15 -11.34
N LYS A 179 -30.80 24.07 -11.82
CA LYS A 179 -31.22 24.67 -13.08
C LYS A 179 -30.88 26.17 -13.12
N GLU A 180 -31.17 26.87 -12.03
CA GLU A 180 -30.94 28.31 -11.89
C GLU A 180 -29.48 28.65 -11.97
N PHE A 181 -28.61 27.97 -11.22
CA PHE A 181 -27.16 28.16 -11.28
C PHE A 181 -26.62 27.89 -12.68
N SER A 182 -27.08 26.82 -13.32
CA SER A 182 -26.67 26.48 -14.68
C SER A 182 -27.05 27.57 -15.67
N ARG A 183 -28.31 28.04 -15.66
CA ARG A 183 -28.85 29.02 -16.61
C ARG A 183 -28.28 30.43 -16.39
N ASP A 184 -28.23 30.87 -15.13
CA ASP A 184 -27.98 32.27 -14.81
C ASP A 184 -26.49 32.57 -14.54
N VAL A 185 -25.71 31.54 -14.22
CA VAL A 185 -24.29 31.70 -13.87
C VAL A 185 -23.41 30.81 -14.74
N TYR A 186 -23.51 29.48 -14.62
CA TYR A 186 -22.49 28.61 -15.20
C TYR A 186 -22.42 28.65 -16.73
N VAL A 187 -23.54 28.52 -17.44
CA VAL A 187 -23.58 28.49 -18.91
C VAL A 187 -23.15 29.83 -19.52
N PRO A 188 -23.57 31.01 -19.04
CA PRO A 188 -23.04 32.28 -19.51
C PRO A 188 -21.51 32.40 -19.38
N PHE A 189 -20.94 31.96 -18.27
CA PHE A 189 -19.48 31.91 -18.08
C PHE A 189 -18.81 30.87 -18.96
N LEU A 190 -19.39 29.70 -19.14
CA LEU A 190 -18.90 28.66 -20.05
C LEU A 190 -18.81 29.17 -21.49
N ASP A 191 -19.86 29.83 -21.99
CA ASP A 191 -19.88 30.41 -23.34
C ASP A 191 -18.85 31.55 -23.51
N ALA A 192 -18.68 32.39 -22.52
CA ALA A 192 -17.70 33.46 -22.53
C ALA A 192 -16.26 32.91 -22.49
N TYR A 193 -16.01 31.97 -21.58
CA TYR A 193 -14.70 31.33 -21.40
C TYR A 193 -14.26 30.58 -22.67
N SER A 194 -15.13 29.75 -23.23
CA SER A 194 -14.83 29.00 -24.45
C SER A 194 -14.53 29.88 -25.66
N LYS A 195 -15.20 31.04 -25.77
CA LYS A 195 -14.92 32.01 -26.85
C LYS A 195 -13.53 32.66 -26.73
N VAL A 196 -13.03 32.85 -25.50
CA VAL A 196 -11.76 33.55 -25.25
C VAL A 196 -10.59 32.56 -25.18
N MET A 197 -10.73 31.49 -24.44
CA MET A 197 -9.67 30.52 -24.15
C MET A 197 -9.67 29.31 -25.11
N GLY A 198 -10.75 29.11 -25.87
CA GLY A 198 -10.92 27.99 -26.78
C GLY A 198 -11.54 26.76 -26.11
N ASN A 199 -11.54 25.65 -26.86
CA ASN A 199 -12.29 24.44 -26.49
C ASN A 199 -11.39 23.30 -25.96
N ASN A 200 -10.09 23.58 -25.75
CA ASN A 200 -9.12 22.56 -25.27
C ASN A 200 -8.75 22.77 -23.80
N GLU A 201 -9.74 23.10 -22.97
CA GLU A 201 -9.62 23.35 -21.54
C GLU A 201 -10.51 22.41 -20.74
N TYR A 202 -10.29 22.36 -19.43
CA TYR A 202 -11.17 21.64 -18.49
C TYR A 202 -12.33 22.54 -18.06
N TYR A 203 -13.53 22.01 -17.96
CA TYR A 203 -14.73 22.78 -17.56
C TYR A 203 -14.63 23.35 -16.13
N GLU A 204 -13.81 22.77 -15.27
CA GLU A 204 -13.52 23.29 -13.92
C GLU A 204 -12.83 24.66 -13.94
N GLN A 205 -12.17 25.01 -15.05
CA GLN A 205 -11.60 26.36 -15.19
C GLN A 205 -12.70 27.43 -15.20
N VAL A 206 -13.88 27.10 -15.69
CA VAL A 206 -15.06 27.98 -15.61
C VAL A 206 -15.49 28.17 -14.15
N LEU A 207 -15.56 27.08 -13.39
CA LEU A 207 -15.88 27.13 -11.95
C LEU A 207 -14.84 27.96 -11.18
N ARG A 208 -13.57 27.84 -11.54
CA ARG A 208 -12.48 28.65 -10.98
C ARG A 208 -12.72 30.14 -11.18
N VAL A 209 -13.06 30.58 -12.40
CA VAL A 209 -13.35 31.99 -12.71
C VAL A 209 -14.57 32.49 -11.91
N ILE A 210 -15.64 31.69 -11.85
CA ILE A 210 -16.85 32.01 -11.08
C ILE A 210 -16.50 32.19 -9.60
N THR A 211 -15.66 31.31 -9.05
CA THR A 211 -15.22 31.37 -7.64
C THR A 211 -14.41 32.62 -7.37
N TYR A 212 -13.45 32.99 -8.22
CA TYR A 212 -12.67 34.25 -8.07
C TYR A 212 -13.52 35.51 -8.13
N LEU A 213 -14.62 35.48 -8.86
CA LEU A 213 -15.53 36.62 -8.94
C LEU A 213 -16.56 36.63 -7.79
N HIS A 214 -16.41 35.75 -6.79
CA HIS A 214 -17.33 35.62 -5.66
C HIS A 214 -18.80 35.41 -6.08
N LYS A 215 -19.01 34.77 -7.22
CA LYS A 215 -20.32 34.39 -7.76
C LYS A 215 -20.61 32.91 -7.63
N SER A 216 -19.72 32.19 -6.94
CA SER A 216 -19.89 30.74 -6.73
C SER A 216 -20.84 30.49 -5.56
N GLU A 217 -21.93 29.83 -5.84
CA GLU A 217 -22.81 29.19 -4.84
C GLU A 217 -22.48 27.69 -4.71
N LEU A 218 -21.32 27.27 -5.23
CA LEU A 218 -20.89 25.88 -5.21
C LEU A 218 -20.21 25.54 -3.87
N ARG A 219 -20.71 24.55 -3.18
CA ARG A 219 -20.09 24.00 -1.96
C ARG A 219 -19.44 22.66 -2.21
N ALA A 220 -18.38 22.40 -1.49
CA ALA A 220 -17.81 21.07 -1.39
C ALA A 220 -18.69 20.17 -0.52
N LEU A 221 -18.84 18.92 -0.93
CA LEU A 221 -19.41 17.85 -0.13
C LEU A 221 -18.30 16.78 0.07
N PRO A 222 -17.56 16.85 1.19
CA PRO A 222 -16.51 15.87 1.47
C PRO A 222 -17.11 14.47 1.68
N LEU A 223 -16.49 13.47 1.08
CA LEU A 223 -16.78 12.06 1.32
C LEU A 223 -16.38 11.68 2.77
N SER A 224 -17.11 10.77 3.37
CA SER A 224 -16.93 10.31 4.75
C SER A 224 -16.35 8.89 4.84
N GLY A 225 -15.59 8.48 3.81
CA GLY A 225 -14.98 7.16 3.70
C GLY A 225 -15.63 6.24 2.67
N GLU A 226 -16.56 6.74 1.88
CA GLU A 226 -17.09 6.05 0.71
C GLU A 226 -15.98 5.82 -0.31
N LYS A 227 -15.92 4.61 -0.89
CA LYS A 227 -14.88 4.25 -1.87
C LYS A 227 -15.19 4.79 -3.24
N TRP A 228 -14.19 5.35 -3.85
CA TRP A 228 -14.18 5.78 -5.24
C TRP A 228 -12.78 5.68 -5.82
N TYR A 229 -12.66 5.66 -7.13
CA TYR A 229 -11.38 5.69 -7.83
C TYR A 229 -11.56 6.24 -9.25
N GLU A 230 -10.56 6.98 -9.76
CA GLU A 230 -10.50 7.45 -11.14
C GLU A 230 -9.57 6.53 -11.93
N ILE A 231 -10.02 6.01 -13.07
CA ILE A 231 -9.29 5.01 -13.85
C ILE A 231 -8.73 5.66 -15.10
N ASP A 232 -7.48 6.05 -15.05
CA ASP A 232 -6.79 6.75 -16.13
C ASP A 232 -5.82 5.87 -16.91
N ASP A 233 -5.24 4.87 -16.27
CA ASP A 233 -4.29 3.95 -16.86
C ASP A 233 -4.46 2.50 -16.37
N ALA A 234 -3.55 1.61 -16.79
CA ALA A 234 -3.63 0.19 -16.42
C ALA A 234 -3.34 -0.05 -14.93
N GLN A 235 -2.54 0.80 -14.28
CA GLN A 235 -2.29 0.70 -12.84
C GLN A 235 -3.54 1.10 -12.04
N ASP A 236 -4.23 2.14 -12.47
CA ASP A 236 -5.49 2.56 -11.86
C ASP A 236 -6.56 1.48 -11.97
N LEU A 237 -6.64 0.83 -13.14
CA LEU A 237 -7.55 -0.29 -13.37
C LEU A 237 -7.25 -1.46 -12.41
N ASP A 238 -5.98 -1.79 -12.19
CA ASP A 238 -5.55 -2.83 -11.25
C ASP A 238 -5.91 -2.47 -9.80
N ILE A 239 -5.70 -1.23 -9.39
CA ILE A 239 -6.07 -0.74 -8.04
C ILE A 239 -7.59 -0.75 -7.87
N ALA A 240 -8.33 -0.21 -8.83
CA ALA A 240 -9.80 -0.22 -8.81
C ALA A 240 -10.35 -1.64 -8.74
N SER A 241 -9.77 -2.59 -9.51
CA SER A 241 -10.18 -4.00 -9.48
C SER A 241 -9.97 -4.63 -8.10
N THR A 242 -8.91 -4.25 -7.39
CA THR A 242 -8.68 -4.72 -6.01
C THR A 242 -9.65 -4.05 -5.03
N LEU A 243 -9.82 -2.73 -5.13
CA LEU A 243 -10.64 -1.94 -4.21
C LEU A 243 -12.13 -2.33 -4.28
N PHE A 244 -12.63 -2.60 -5.50
CA PHE A 244 -14.01 -2.98 -5.79
C PHE A 244 -14.21 -4.48 -6.03
N SER A 245 -13.23 -5.32 -5.64
CA SER A 245 -13.41 -6.76 -5.67
C SER A 245 -14.58 -7.20 -4.78
N ASN A 246 -15.23 -8.31 -5.17
CA ASN A 246 -16.33 -8.84 -4.36
C ASN A 246 -15.80 -9.30 -2.98
N ASP A 247 -16.66 -9.25 -1.97
CA ASP A 247 -16.28 -9.54 -0.60
C ASP A 247 -15.64 -10.93 -0.42
N LYS A 248 -16.04 -11.93 -1.20
CA LYS A 248 -15.47 -13.30 -1.11
C LYS A 248 -14.04 -13.42 -1.67
N ALA A 249 -13.65 -12.55 -2.59
CA ALA A 249 -12.33 -12.60 -3.24
C ALA A 249 -11.36 -11.55 -2.69
N LYS A 250 -11.84 -10.56 -1.94
CA LYS A 250 -11.11 -9.36 -1.55
C LYS A 250 -9.78 -9.65 -0.86
N TYR A 251 -9.77 -10.54 0.13
CA TYR A 251 -8.53 -10.92 0.82
C TYR A 251 -7.48 -11.47 -0.16
N ASN A 252 -7.89 -12.33 -1.08
CA ASN A 252 -6.98 -12.92 -2.07
C ASN A 252 -6.44 -11.88 -3.05
N GLU A 253 -7.25 -10.91 -3.46
CA GLU A 253 -6.77 -9.82 -4.34
C GLU A 253 -5.71 -8.95 -3.65
N TYR A 254 -5.90 -8.59 -2.39
CA TYR A 254 -4.86 -7.89 -1.62
C TYR A 254 -3.62 -8.77 -1.39
N ARG A 255 -3.81 -10.06 -1.04
CA ARG A 255 -2.70 -10.99 -0.78
C ARG A 255 -1.78 -11.18 -1.99
N LYS A 256 -2.33 -11.24 -3.21
CA LYS A 256 -1.57 -11.36 -4.46
C LYS A 256 -0.57 -10.23 -4.67
N ARG A 257 -0.79 -9.06 -4.07
CA ARG A 257 0.09 -7.88 -4.21
C ARG A 257 1.42 -8.01 -3.48
N ILE A 258 1.50 -8.86 -2.44
CA ILE A 258 2.70 -9.10 -1.64
C ILE A 258 3.30 -7.79 -1.06
N GLY A 259 2.49 -6.74 -0.90
CA GLY A 259 2.89 -5.40 -0.44
C GLY A 259 2.30 -4.28 -1.28
N GLY A 260 2.90 -3.08 -1.19
CA GLY A 260 2.39 -1.89 -1.88
C GLY A 260 1.07 -1.38 -1.31
N TYR A 261 0.73 -1.75 -0.08
CA TYR A 261 -0.53 -1.40 0.57
C TYR A 261 -0.66 0.10 0.88
N TRP A 262 0.43 0.87 0.78
CA TRP A 262 0.40 2.32 0.85
C TRP A 262 -0.45 2.98 -0.26
N ARG A 263 -0.78 2.23 -1.33
CA ARG A 263 -1.75 2.65 -2.35
C ARG A 263 -3.20 2.55 -1.91
N PHE A 264 -3.44 1.98 -0.73
CA PHE A 264 -4.77 1.82 -0.12
C PHE A 264 -4.76 2.49 1.26
N PRO A 265 -4.86 3.83 1.34
CA PRO A 265 -4.64 4.58 2.58
C PRO A 265 -5.58 4.20 3.72
N GLN A 266 -6.77 3.70 3.38
CA GLN A 266 -7.74 3.20 4.36
C GLN A 266 -7.32 1.86 5.01
N LEU A 267 -6.37 1.14 4.37
CA LEU A 267 -5.95 -0.18 4.82
C LEU A 267 -4.87 -0.10 5.88
N THR A 268 -5.07 -0.73 7.02
CA THR A 268 -4.01 -0.92 8.02
C THR A 268 -3.38 -2.31 7.85
N ASP A 269 -2.08 -2.34 7.54
CA ASP A 269 -1.36 -3.57 7.26
C ASP A 269 -0.76 -4.20 8.53
N PHE A 270 -1.30 -5.34 8.97
CA PHE A 270 -0.79 -6.20 10.03
C PHE A 270 -0.13 -7.48 9.47
N SER A 271 0.08 -7.58 8.15
CA SER A 271 0.65 -8.79 7.54
C SER A 271 2.17 -8.89 7.67
N VAL A 272 2.85 -7.75 7.77
CA VAL A 272 4.33 -7.67 7.88
C VAL A 272 4.74 -6.76 9.02
N SER A 273 5.63 -7.26 9.88
CA SER A 273 6.16 -6.49 11.01
C SER A 273 7.19 -5.45 10.56
N SER A 274 7.14 -4.29 11.18
CA SER A 274 8.12 -3.22 11.06
C SER A 274 8.09 -2.37 12.33
N ASN A 275 9.22 -1.84 12.78
CA ASN A 275 9.29 -1.00 13.97
C ASN A 275 8.53 0.32 13.75
N PRO A 276 7.40 0.56 14.43
CA PRO A 276 6.62 1.79 14.22
C PRO A 276 7.16 3.00 15.02
N TYR A 277 8.18 2.78 15.88
CA TYR A 277 8.76 3.80 16.75
C TYR A 277 10.11 4.33 16.25
N PHE A 278 10.59 3.82 15.12
CA PHE A 278 11.79 4.26 14.43
C PHE A 278 11.54 4.17 12.91
N PRO A 279 12.14 5.02 12.07
CA PRO A 279 13.07 6.11 12.40
C PRO A 279 12.37 7.30 13.10
N THR A 280 13.18 8.10 13.83
CA THR A 280 12.67 9.34 14.43
C THR A 280 12.37 10.38 13.35
N LYS A 281 11.48 11.34 13.67
CA LYS A 281 11.22 12.48 12.77
C LYS A 281 12.52 13.19 12.36
N ARG A 282 13.46 13.38 13.29
CA ARG A 282 14.75 14.03 13.03
C ARG A 282 15.58 13.26 11.98
N MET A 283 15.62 11.92 12.05
CA MET A 283 16.31 11.10 11.06
C MET A 283 15.64 11.22 9.67
N LEU A 284 14.32 11.19 9.62
CA LEU A 284 13.57 11.37 8.37
C LEU A 284 13.78 12.76 7.78
N ASP A 285 13.85 13.80 8.61
CA ASP A 285 14.11 15.17 8.14
C ASP A 285 15.54 15.29 7.59
N GLU A 286 16.55 14.63 8.21
CA GLU A 286 17.90 14.56 7.66
C GLU A 286 17.94 13.82 6.31
N MET A 287 17.19 12.71 6.18
CA MET A 287 17.08 11.99 4.89
C MET A 287 16.42 12.85 3.82
N ARG A 288 15.34 13.56 4.14
CA ARG A 288 14.64 14.46 3.20
C ARG A 288 15.53 15.60 2.74
N ALA A 289 16.31 16.20 3.65
CA ALA A 289 17.22 17.30 3.33
C ALA A 289 18.33 16.90 2.34
N ASN A 290 18.66 15.62 2.24
CA ASN A 290 19.67 15.11 1.33
C ASN A 290 19.09 14.37 0.12
N PHE A 291 17.75 14.25 0.02
CA PHE A 291 17.08 13.39 -0.95
C PHE A 291 17.46 13.69 -2.41
N ASP A 292 17.47 14.96 -2.81
CA ASP A 292 17.79 15.39 -4.18
C ASP A 292 19.20 14.96 -4.59
N THR A 293 20.18 15.11 -3.68
CA THR A 293 21.56 14.69 -3.89
C THR A 293 21.65 13.17 -4.02
N LEU A 294 20.95 12.44 -3.14
CA LEU A 294 21.00 10.99 -3.09
C LEU A 294 20.35 10.34 -4.32
N VAL A 295 19.23 10.87 -4.79
CA VAL A 295 18.55 10.36 -5.99
C VAL A 295 19.36 10.64 -7.25
N GLY A 296 20.10 11.75 -7.30
CA GLY A 296 20.94 12.13 -8.43
C GLY A 296 22.30 11.44 -8.50
N ALA A 297 22.70 10.65 -7.49
CA ALA A 297 24.01 10.04 -7.38
C ALA A 297 23.96 8.52 -7.33
N HIS A 298 24.96 7.85 -7.95
CA HIS A 298 25.17 6.43 -7.76
C HIS A 298 25.61 6.14 -6.32
N PRO A 299 25.16 5.01 -5.72
CA PRO A 299 25.66 4.58 -4.41
C PRO A 299 27.11 4.12 -4.50
N SER A 300 27.74 4.00 -3.34
CA SER A 300 29.08 3.42 -3.23
C SER A 300 29.08 1.92 -3.54
N GLY A 301 30.28 1.38 -3.74
CA GLY A 301 30.45 -0.07 -3.92
C GLY A 301 30.39 -0.84 -2.60
N MET A 302 30.41 -2.18 -2.71
CA MET A 302 30.31 -3.13 -1.59
C MET A 302 31.34 -2.88 -0.48
N GLN A 303 32.56 -2.45 -0.82
CA GLN A 303 33.60 -2.20 0.19
C GLN A 303 33.19 -1.10 1.17
N VAL A 304 32.66 0.02 0.67
CA VAL A 304 32.19 1.13 1.51
C VAL A 304 30.96 0.72 2.31
N ASN A 305 30.00 0.06 1.66
CA ASN A 305 28.79 -0.41 2.32
C ASN A 305 29.09 -1.41 3.43
N ALA A 306 30.04 -2.32 3.23
CA ALA A 306 30.48 -3.27 4.25
C ALA A 306 31.23 -2.58 5.41
N LEU A 307 32.02 -1.55 5.14
CA LEU A 307 32.68 -0.75 6.18
C LEU A 307 31.63 -0.08 7.08
N VAL A 308 30.63 0.56 6.49
CA VAL A 308 29.57 1.25 7.23
C VAL A 308 28.69 0.27 8.00
N ALA A 309 28.31 -0.85 7.38
CA ALA A 309 27.53 -1.90 8.05
C ALA A 309 28.32 -2.55 9.18
N GLY A 310 29.60 -2.88 8.96
CA GLY A 310 30.48 -3.43 9.99
C GLY A 310 30.60 -2.51 11.20
N LYS A 311 30.79 -1.20 10.97
CA LYS A 311 30.79 -0.19 12.03
C LYS A 311 29.48 -0.22 12.85
N ASN A 312 28.33 -0.22 12.17
CA ASN A 312 27.04 -0.20 12.84
C ASN A 312 26.73 -1.50 13.60
N MET A 313 27.25 -2.63 13.14
CA MET A 313 27.08 -3.94 13.78
C MET A 313 28.18 -4.27 14.79
N GLY A 314 29.21 -3.46 14.92
CA GLY A 314 30.33 -3.71 15.81
C GLY A 314 31.25 -4.87 15.37
N VAL A 315 31.28 -5.18 14.05
CA VAL A 315 32.06 -6.26 13.47
C VAL A 315 33.04 -5.76 12.41
N ARG A 316 34.12 -6.53 12.15
CA ARG A 316 35.11 -6.17 11.13
C ARG A 316 34.49 -6.13 9.74
N GLU A 317 34.87 -5.16 8.93
CA GLU A 317 34.36 -5.02 7.57
C GLU A 317 34.59 -6.28 6.72
N GLY A 318 35.72 -6.97 6.89
CA GLY A 318 36.05 -8.21 6.17
C GLY A 318 35.09 -9.37 6.43
N TYR A 319 34.29 -9.29 7.49
CA TYR A 319 33.31 -10.31 7.88
C TYR A 319 31.88 -10.02 7.43
N VAL A 320 31.65 -8.90 6.72
CA VAL A 320 30.29 -8.43 6.40
C VAL A 320 30.07 -8.30 4.90
N ALA A 321 28.93 -8.70 4.41
CA ALA A 321 28.41 -8.33 3.09
C ALA A 321 27.03 -7.67 3.24
N VAL A 322 26.72 -6.68 2.41
CA VAL A 322 25.45 -5.95 2.43
C VAL A 322 24.62 -6.32 1.21
N ALA A 323 23.38 -6.70 1.43
CA ALA A 323 22.45 -7.14 0.40
C ALA A 323 21.20 -6.26 0.33
N ASN A 324 20.56 -6.26 -0.83
CA ASN A 324 19.28 -5.57 -1.07
C ASN A 324 18.11 -6.41 -0.52
N GLY A 325 18.04 -6.48 0.81
CA GLY A 325 17.07 -7.26 1.55
C GLY A 325 17.32 -8.76 1.54
N ASP A 326 16.45 -9.47 2.24
CA ASP A 326 16.60 -10.90 2.52
C ASP A 326 16.58 -11.75 1.24
N ALA A 327 15.79 -11.34 0.23
CA ALA A 327 15.68 -12.09 -1.03
C ALA A 327 17.02 -12.19 -1.77
N GLU A 328 17.82 -11.12 -1.81
CA GLU A 328 19.15 -11.16 -2.42
C GLU A 328 20.11 -12.02 -1.59
N VAL A 329 19.99 -11.97 -0.25
CA VAL A 329 20.79 -12.84 0.63
C VAL A 329 20.55 -14.30 0.28
N TRP A 330 19.29 -14.73 0.26
CA TRP A 330 18.94 -16.13 0.00
C TRP A 330 19.36 -16.59 -1.40
N ASP A 331 19.16 -15.75 -2.42
CA ASP A 331 19.58 -16.06 -3.79
C ASP A 331 21.11 -16.23 -3.90
N VAL A 332 21.87 -15.32 -3.30
CA VAL A 332 23.34 -15.40 -3.32
C VAL A 332 23.84 -16.61 -2.54
N LEU A 333 23.31 -16.89 -1.37
CA LEU A 333 23.68 -18.08 -0.58
C LEU A 333 23.36 -19.37 -1.33
N GLN A 334 22.21 -19.45 -1.98
CA GLN A 334 21.82 -20.62 -2.77
C GLN A 334 22.80 -20.86 -3.93
N ARG A 335 23.25 -19.81 -4.60
CA ARG A 335 24.20 -19.91 -5.71
C ARG A 335 25.65 -20.19 -5.26
N THR A 336 26.05 -19.73 -4.06
CA THR A 336 27.39 -19.89 -3.52
C THR A 336 27.52 -21.19 -2.70
N LEU A 337 26.97 -21.18 -1.50
CA LEU A 337 27.17 -22.25 -0.51
C LEU A 337 26.39 -23.52 -0.83
N PHE A 338 25.19 -23.38 -1.36
CA PHE A 338 24.29 -24.50 -1.63
C PHE A 338 24.37 -25.03 -3.07
N LYS A 339 25.17 -24.37 -3.95
CA LYS A 339 25.40 -24.78 -5.35
C LYS A 339 24.11 -25.12 -6.10
N GLY A 340 23.06 -24.28 -5.92
CA GLY A 340 21.73 -24.43 -6.52
C GLY A 340 20.79 -25.41 -5.80
N LYS A 341 21.21 -26.07 -4.72
CA LYS A 341 20.30 -26.86 -3.88
C LYS A 341 19.37 -25.97 -3.07
N LYS A 342 18.17 -26.48 -2.75
CA LYS A 342 17.22 -25.76 -1.90
C LYS A 342 17.81 -25.52 -0.50
N LEU A 343 17.56 -24.33 0.05
CA LEU A 343 17.87 -24.00 1.44
C LEU A 343 16.92 -24.78 2.37
N ASP A 344 17.48 -25.41 3.38
CA ASP A 344 16.74 -26.13 4.41
C ASP A 344 16.48 -25.21 5.61
N PHE A 345 15.21 -24.85 5.84
CA PHE A 345 14.79 -24.07 7.00
C PHE A 345 14.35 -25.02 8.12
N VAL A 346 15.13 -25.07 9.20
CA VAL A 346 14.95 -26.02 10.30
C VAL A 346 13.54 -25.98 10.88
N LEU A 347 13.02 -24.77 11.13
CA LEU A 347 11.75 -24.61 11.83
C LEU A 347 10.52 -24.90 10.96
N GLU A 348 10.62 -24.85 9.64
CA GLU A 348 9.50 -25.19 8.75
C GLU A 348 9.06 -26.65 8.93
N ASP A 349 10.00 -27.56 9.13
CA ASP A 349 9.70 -28.97 9.34
C ASP A 349 9.35 -29.28 10.79
N LEU A 350 10.03 -28.68 11.76
CA LEU A 350 9.74 -28.85 13.18
C LEU A 350 8.32 -28.36 13.56
N ARG A 351 7.79 -27.36 12.86
CA ARG A 351 6.41 -26.87 13.03
C ARG A 351 5.34 -27.91 12.69
N LYS A 352 5.66 -28.91 11.90
CA LYS A 352 4.72 -30.00 11.53
C LYS A 352 4.46 -30.97 12.66
N ASP A 353 5.26 -30.95 13.74
CA ASP A 353 5.06 -31.80 14.90
C ASP A 353 3.86 -31.31 15.74
N SER A 354 2.77 -32.06 15.68
CA SER A 354 1.54 -31.77 16.41
C SER A 354 1.68 -31.89 17.95
N ALA A 355 2.75 -32.50 18.43
CA ALA A 355 3.04 -32.63 19.88
C ALA A 355 3.60 -31.34 20.48
N ASN A 356 3.94 -30.31 19.65
CA ASN A 356 4.48 -29.03 20.07
C ASN A 356 3.57 -27.84 19.69
N PRO A 357 2.42 -27.68 20.37
CA PRO A 357 1.41 -26.71 19.97
C PRO A 357 1.86 -25.25 20.10
N ASP A 358 2.87 -24.97 20.94
CA ASP A 358 3.43 -23.62 21.13
C ASP A 358 4.68 -23.36 20.29
N PHE A 359 5.06 -24.28 19.43
CA PHE A 359 6.23 -24.17 18.55
C PHE A 359 7.54 -23.86 19.30
N ARG A 360 7.72 -24.43 20.49
CA ARG A 360 8.94 -24.26 21.29
C ARG A 360 9.93 -25.33 20.90
N PHE A 361 11.11 -24.91 20.50
CA PHE A 361 12.22 -25.75 20.09
C PHE A 361 13.42 -25.51 21.00
N ASN A 362 14.18 -26.54 21.28
CA ASN A 362 15.43 -26.48 22.03
C ASN A 362 16.62 -26.91 21.12
N ALA A 363 17.84 -26.84 21.66
CA ALA A 363 19.03 -27.18 20.90
C ALA A 363 19.02 -28.62 20.40
N ASP A 364 18.52 -29.58 21.20
CA ASP A 364 18.51 -31.00 20.83
C ASP A 364 17.53 -31.29 19.68
N ASP A 365 16.39 -30.59 19.63
CA ASP A 365 15.43 -30.69 18.52
C ASP A 365 16.07 -30.23 17.21
N VAL A 366 16.78 -29.08 17.24
CA VAL A 366 17.48 -28.54 16.08
C VAL A 366 18.64 -29.46 15.66
N ILE A 367 19.44 -29.98 16.61
CA ILE A 367 20.53 -30.92 16.34
C ILE A 367 20.01 -32.21 15.70
N ARG A 368 18.91 -32.76 16.20
CA ARG A 368 18.29 -33.96 15.62
C ARG A 368 17.85 -33.74 14.18
N TYR A 369 17.25 -32.59 13.89
CA TYR A 369 16.87 -32.21 12.53
C TYR A 369 18.10 -32.08 11.61
N PHE A 370 19.21 -31.62 12.16
CA PHE A 370 20.45 -31.33 11.42
C PHE A 370 21.28 -32.57 11.09
N SER A 371 20.96 -33.74 11.67
CA SER A 371 21.81 -34.91 11.65
C SER A 371 22.23 -35.39 10.25
N ASP A 372 21.35 -35.28 9.26
CA ASP A 372 21.55 -35.71 7.87
C ASP A 372 21.90 -34.57 6.89
N LYS A 373 21.95 -33.32 7.35
CA LYS A 373 22.16 -32.13 6.52
C LYS A 373 23.56 -31.55 6.69
N ALA A 374 24.12 -30.99 5.61
CA ALA A 374 25.44 -30.32 5.65
C ALA A 374 25.34 -28.87 6.13
N ALA A 375 24.24 -28.21 5.80
CA ALA A 375 23.94 -26.84 6.20
C ALA A 375 22.43 -26.63 6.31
N ALA A 376 21.99 -25.74 7.21
CA ALA A 376 20.60 -25.33 7.34
C ALA A 376 20.44 -23.93 7.93
N VAL A 377 19.24 -23.37 7.81
CA VAL A 377 18.87 -22.04 8.29
C VAL A 377 18.01 -22.16 9.54
N LEU A 378 18.42 -21.50 10.62
CA LEU A 378 17.64 -21.29 11.83
C LEU A 378 17.21 -19.81 11.89
N VAL A 379 15.91 -19.55 11.82
CA VAL A 379 15.36 -18.21 12.03
C VAL A 379 15.12 -18.02 13.53
N ASN A 380 15.79 -17.07 14.16
CA ASN A 380 15.74 -16.85 15.61
C ASN A 380 15.77 -15.37 16.01
N PRO A 381 14.64 -14.78 16.46
CA PRO A 381 13.32 -15.37 16.70
C PRO A 381 12.62 -15.87 15.43
N ASP A 382 11.86 -16.95 15.55
CA ASP A 382 11.07 -17.50 14.46
C ASP A 382 9.98 -16.51 14.02
N THR A 383 10.00 -16.12 12.76
CA THR A 383 9.05 -15.12 12.22
C THR A 383 7.61 -15.62 12.18
N PHE A 384 7.39 -16.94 12.14
CA PHE A 384 6.04 -17.51 12.13
C PHE A 384 5.44 -17.57 13.55
N SER A 385 6.09 -18.30 14.45
CA SER A 385 5.57 -18.53 15.80
C SER A 385 5.97 -17.46 16.82
N GLY A 386 7.02 -16.70 16.52
CA GLY A 386 7.65 -15.77 17.47
C GLY A 386 8.50 -16.45 18.54
N ASN A 387 8.70 -17.78 18.48
CA ASN A 387 9.57 -18.47 19.44
C ASN A 387 11.02 -17.98 19.30
N CYS A 388 11.72 -17.84 20.44
CA CYS A 388 13.11 -17.40 20.49
C CYS A 388 13.93 -18.36 21.35
N MET A 389 14.97 -18.92 20.76
CA MET A 389 15.98 -19.68 21.50
C MET A 389 16.99 -18.71 22.12
N LYS A 390 17.44 -19.03 23.33
CA LYS A 390 18.51 -18.27 23.99
C LYS A 390 19.83 -18.42 23.24
N LYS A 391 20.66 -17.40 23.27
CA LYS A 391 22.00 -17.42 22.64
C LYS A 391 22.82 -18.66 23.04
N SER A 392 22.77 -19.05 24.32
CA SER A 392 23.46 -20.23 24.83
C SER A 392 23.02 -21.53 24.14
N ASP A 393 21.73 -21.65 23.81
CA ASP A 393 21.21 -22.85 23.16
C ASP A 393 21.53 -22.85 21.66
N VAL A 394 21.47 -21.67 21.00
CA VAL A 394 21.92 -21.54 19.61
C VAL A 394 23.41 -21.87 19.52
N LEU A 395 24.25 -21.40 20.46
CA LEU A 395 25.69 -21.71 20.47
C LEU A 395 25.97 -23.21 20.69
N LYS A 396 25.15 -23.95 21.45
CA LYS A 396 25.26 -25.43 21.53
C LYS A 396 25.07 -26.10 20.16
N VAL A 397 24.11 -25.61 19.38
CA VAL A 397 23.90 -26.09 18.01
C VAL A 397 25.11 -25.76 17.13
N VAL A 398 25.67 -24.54 17.25
CA VAL A 398 26.87 -24.12 16.50
C VAL A 398 28.10 -24.94 16.87
N ASP A 399 28.30 -25.23 18.18
CA ASP A 399 29.39 -26.10 18.67
C ASP A 399 29.28 -27.50 18.07
N TRP A 400 28.05 -28.07 18.08
CA TRP A 400 27.78 -29.37 17.49
C TRP A 400 28.02 -29.35 15.96
N CYS A 401 27.60 -28.29 15.25
CA CYS A 401 27.86 -28.11 13.82
C CYS A 401 29.36 -28.10 13.54
N GLY A 402 30.13 -27.36 14.33
CA GLY A 402 31.60 -27.30 14.21
C GLY A 402 32.26 -28.66 14.39
N ALA A 403 31.84 -29.44 15.40
CA ALA A 403 32.33 -30.80 15.65
C ALA A 403 31.98 -31.79 14.53
N ASN A 404 30.93 -31.55 13.76
CA ASN A 404 30.44 -32.42 12.70
C ASN A 404 30.67 -31.87 11.27
N GLY A 405 31.49 -30.82 11.12
CA GLY A 405 31.79 -30.20 9.82
C GLY A 405 30.57 -29.63 9.06
N LYS A 406 29.61 -29.10 9.80
CA LYS A 406 28.33 -28.55 9.30
C LYS A 406 28.28 -27.05 9.50
N LEU A 407 27.40 -26.37 8.73
CA LEU A 407 27.21 -24.91 8.77
C LEU A 407 25.78 -24.58 9.26
N LEU A 408 25.66 -23.83 10.35
CA LEU A 408 24.41 -23.20 10.76
C LEU A 408 24.38 -21.75 10.24
N ILE A 409 23.32 -21.41 9.53
CA ILE A 409 23.00 -20.03 9.16
C ILE A 409 21.90 -19.57 10.11
N VAL A 410 22.16 -18.52 10.87
CA VAL A 410 21.17 -17.95 11.81
C VAL A 410 20.64 -16.65 11.23
N ASP A 411 19.34 -16.60 10.96
CA ASP A 411 18.64 -15.36 10.64
C ASP A 411 18.14 -14.73 11.95
N GLU A 412 18.79 -13.67 12.39
CA GLU A 412 18.45 -12.93 13.60
C GLU A 412 17.77 -11.57 13.31
N SER A 413 17.03 -11.48 12.21
CA SER A 413 16.40 -10.22 11.76
C SER A 413 15.45 -9.61 12.81
N ASP A 414 14.81 -10.43 13.63
CA ASP A 414 13.87 -9.98 14.68
C ASP A 414 14.50 -9.97 16.10
N VAL A 415 15.80 -10.25 16.24
CA VAL A 415 16.45 -10.41 17.56
C VAL A 415 16.33 -9.15 18.44
N ASP A 416 16.36 -7.96 17.85
CA ASP A 416 16.26 -6.69 18.58
C ASP A 416 14.89 -6.50 19.27
N PHE A 417 13.85 -7.20 18.79
CA PHE A 417 12.52 -7.21 19.40
C PHE A 417 12.36 -8.23 20.53
N SER A 418 13.28 -9.17 20.63
CA SER A 418 13.25 -10.23 21.62
C SER A 418 13.64 -9.74 23.02
N ASP A 419 13.01 -10.31 24.06
CA ASP A 419 13.39 -10.08 25.45
C ASP A 419 14.59 -10.95 25.85
N ASP A 420 14.70 -12.17 25.31
CA ASP A 420 15.67 -13.19 25.68
C ASP A 420 16.77 -13.41 24.64
N GLY A 421 16.56 -12.89 23.41
CA GLY A 421 17.50 -13.04 22.32
C GLY A 421 18.65 -12.05 22.41
N GLU A 422 19.85 -12.57 22.19
CA GLU A 422 21.07 -11.77 22.05
C GLU A 422 21.69 -12.05 20.69
N SER A 423 22.17 -11.00 20.01
CA SER A 423 22.81 -11.13 18.71
C SER A 423 24.09 -12.00 18.78
N LEU A 424 24.28 -12.82 17.76
CA LEU A 424 25.50 -13.58 17.51
C LEU A 424 26.52 -12.75 16.72
N MET A 425 26.15 -11.57 16.24
CA MET A 425 26.95 -10.71 15.40
C MET A 425 27.96 -9.93 16.24
N SER A 426 29.05 -10.59 16.63
CA SER A 426 30.21 -10.01 17.30
C SER A 426 31.49 -10.66 16.80
N ASN A 427 32.63 -9.93 16.83
CA ASN A 427 33.90 -10.45 16.33
C ASN A 427 34.30 -11.76 17.01
N ASP A 428 34.22 -11.82 18.33
CA ASP A 428 34.60 -13.00 19.12
C ASP A 428 33.82 -14.26 18.73
N VAL A 429 32.48 -14.11 18.53
CA VAL A 429 31.62 -15.22 18.13
C VAL A 429 31.92 -15.62 16.68
N LEU A 430 31.98 -14.68 15.77
CA LEU A 430 32.20 -14.95 14.36
C LEU A 430 33.57 -15.60 14.12
N GLU A 431 34.66 -15.14 14.78
CA GLU A 431 36.01 -15.71 14.68
C GLU A 431 36.08 -17.13 15.26
N LYS A 432 35.48 -17.32 16.45
CA LYS A 432 35.44 -18.63 17.08
C LYS A 432 34.75 -19.68 16.21
N TYR A 433 33.73 -19.29 15.51
CA TYR A 433 32.84 -20.19 14.75
C TYR A 433 32.94 -19.98 13.23
N GLU A 434 34.08 -19.56 12.71
CA GLU A 434 34.30 -19.20 11.30
C GLU A 434 33.87 -20.27 10.28
N LYS A 435 33.90 -21.57 10.68
CA LYS A 435 33.54 -22.71 9.82
C LYS A 435 32.12 -23.22 10.01
N SER A 436 31.47 -22.86 11.12
CA SER A 436 30.18 -23.45 11.51
C SER A 436 29.05 -22.43 11.69
N LEU A 437 29.34 -21.12 11.60
CA LEU A 437 28.35 -20.07 11.79
C LEU A 437 28.39 -19.02 10.68
N MET A 438 27.21 -18.69 10.18
CA MET A 438 26.92 -17.48 9.43
C MET A 438 25.68 -16.80 10.04
N VAL A 439 25.71 -15.48 10.11
CA VAL A 439 24.60 -14.71 10.69
C VAL A 439 24.03 -13.79 9.63
N ILE A 440 22.70 -13.73 9.54
CA ILE A 440 21.97 -12.81 8.68
C ILE A 440 21.14 -11.89 9.55
N LYS A 441 21.07 -10.63 9.18
CA LYS A 441 20.24 -9.64 9.87
C LYS A 441 19.62 -8.66 8.87
N SER A 442 18.30 -8.69 8.76
CA SER A 442 17.56 -7.64 8.06
C SER A 442 17.42 -6.45 9.00
N ILE A 443 18.05 -5.35 8.65
CA ILE A 443 17.95 -4.11 9.44
C ILE A 443 16.79 -3.23 8.99
N SER A 444 16.20 -3.51 7.83
CA SER A 444 15.09 -2.71 7.30
C SER A 444 13.84 -2.76 8.18
N LYS A 445 13.46 -3.95 8.63
CA LYS A 445 12.27 -4.14 9.48
C LYS A 445 12.47 -3.56 10.87
N SER A 446 13.59 -3.90 11.52
CA SER A 446 13.91 -3.44 12.86
C SER A 446 14.11 -1.92 12.94
N CYS A 447 14.64 -1.31 11.86
CA CYS A 447 14.79 0.13 11.74
C CYS A 447 13.57 0.86 11.16
N GLY A 448 12.43 0.19 10.96
CA GLY A 448 11.21 0.84 10.44
C GLY A 448 11.33 1.41 9.03
N LEU A 449 12.29 0.91 8.24
CA LEU A 449 12.61 1.35 6.88
C LEU A 449 12.52 0.18 5.87
N PRO A 450 11.40 -0.60 5.85
CA PRO A 450 11.30 -1.79 5.00
C PRO A 450 11.43 -1.49 3.51
N GLY A 451 11.09 -0.28 3.08
CA GLY A 451 11.22 0.17 1.69
C GLY A 451 12.67 0.34 1.23
N LEU A 452 13.64 0.49 2.13
CA LEU A 452 15.06 0.64 1.78
C LEU A 452 15.74 -0.69 1.46
N ARG A 453 15.16 -1.82 1.90
CA ARG A 453 15.64 -3.17 1.54
C ARG A 453 17.11 -3.40 1.89
N ILE A 454 17.47 -3.38 3.19
CA ILE A 454 18.84 -3.59 3.62
C ILE A 454 18.94 -4.83 4.52
N SER A 455 19.79 -5.77 4.14
CA SER A 455 20.16 -6.94 4.94
C SER A 455 21.67 -7.10 4.99
N VAL A 456 22.16 -7.66 6.07
CA VAL A 456 23.59 -7.88 6.32
C VAL A 456 23.84 -9.37 6.51
N VAL A 457 24.87 -9.88 5.87
CA VAL A 457 25.40 -11.23 6.09
C VAL A 457 26.75 -11.13 6.75
N ALA A 458 26.98 -11.88 7.82
CA ALA A 458 28.25 -11.89 8.55
C ALA A 458 28.77 -13.30 8.80
N SER A 459 30.07 -13.50 8.65
CA SER A 459 30.81 -14.73 9.01
C SER A 459 32.27 -14.39 9.32
N GLY A 460 32.88 -15.11 10.25
CA GLY A 460 34.32 -15.03 10.50
C GLY A 460 35.17 -15.58 9.34
N ASN A 461 34.56 -16.34 8.43
CA ASN A 461 35.21 -16.83 7.22
C ASN A 461 35.27 -15.74 6.14
N ALA A 462 36.33 -14.96 6.16
CA ALA A 462 36.54 -13.86 5.20
C ALA A 462 36.55 -14.31 3.73
N ALA A 463 36.98 -15.55 3.44
CA ALA A 463 36.98 -16.08 2.07
C ALA A 463 35.55 -16.30 1.56
N VAL A 464 34.67 -16.83 2.39
CA VAL A 464 33.23 -17.00 2.06
C VAL A 464 32.54 -15.63 1.88
N ILE A 465 32.83 -14.67 2.76
CA ILE A 465 32.29 -13.31 2.61
C ILE A 465 32.78 -12.65 1.31
N SER A 466 34.05 -12.85 0.96
CA SER A 466 34.60 -12.34 -0.32
C SER A 466 33.88 -12.97 -1.51
N GLU A 467 33.61 -14.27 -1.50
CA GLU A 467 32.86 -14.94 -2.56
C GLU A 467 31.42 -14.40 -2.65
N ILE A 468 30.74 -14.22 -1.52
CA ILE A 468 29.39 -13.63 -1.47
C ILE A 468 29.41 -12.22 -2.09
N ARG A 469 30.37 -11.38 -1.70
CA ARG A 469 30.50 -10.01 -2.24
C ARG A 469 30.71 -9.97 -3.75
N GLN A 470 31.47 -10.92 -4.30
CA GLN A 470 31.72 -11.02 -5.75
C GLN A 470 30.47 -11.45 -6.54
N ARG A 471 29.50 -12.11 -5.90
CA ARG A 471 28.26 -12.57 -6.51
C ARG A 471 27.10 -11.58 -6.39
N ILE A 472 27.22 -10.63 -5.48
CA ILE A 472 26.28 -9.51 -5.35
C ILE A 472 26.54 -8.52 -6.47
N CYS A 473 25.48 -7.99 -7.07
CA CYS A 473 25.58 -7.01 -8.13
C CYS A 473 26.27 -5.71 -7.64
N GLN A 474 26.98 -5.04 -8.54
CA GLN A 474 27.49 -3.70 -8.25
C GLN A 474 26.29 -2.76 -8.03
N TRP A 475 26.41 -1.88 -7.01
CA TRP A 475 25.33 -0.94 -6.65
C TRP A 475 23.99 -1.61 -6.28
N ASN A 476 24.07 -2.74 -5.60
CA ASN A 476 22.91 -3.53 -5.21
C ASN A 476 21.95 -2.82 -4.24
N ILE A 477 22.47 -1.91 -3.40
CA ILE A 477 21.63 -1.04 -2.57
C ILE A 477 21.60 0.37 -3.17
N ASN A 478 20.50 1.08 -2.99
CA ASN A 478 20.37 2.46 -3.47
C ASN A 478 21.04 3.45 -2.52
N SER A 479 21.33 4.66 -3.02
CA SER A 479 22.04 5.71 -2.26
C SER A 479 21.27 6.20 -1.03
N VAL A 480 19.93 6.15 -1.04
CA VAL A 480 19.11 6.48 0.13
C VAL A 480 19.29 5.44 1.23
N ALA A 481 19.37 4.16 0.85
CA ALA A 481 19.65 3.07 1.79
C ALA A 481 21.06 3.17 2.37
N GLU A 482 22.06 3.43 1.54
CA GLU A 482 23.44 3.69 1.98
C GLU A 482 23.51 4.86 2.96
N PHE A 483 22.85 5.97 2.64
CA PHE A 483 22.81 7.14 3.51
C PHE A 483 22.14 6.84 4.85
N ALA A 484 21.05 6.08 4.85
CA ALA A 484 20.42 5.64 6.09
C ALA A 484 21.37 4.83 6.98
N LEU A 485 22.16 3.91 6.38
CA LEU A 485 23.24 3.20 7.08
C LEU A 485 24.29 4.15 7.63
N GLN A 486 24.73 5.12 6.83
CA GLN A 486 25.77 6.07 7.20
C GLN A 486 25.38 6.91 8.41
N ILE A 487 24.13 7.39 8.46
CA ILE A 487 23.67 8.25 9.56
C ILE A 487 23.17 7.46 10.78
N PHE A 488 22.96 6.16 10.67
CA PHE A 488 22.35 5.32 11.72
C PHE A 488 23.05 5.50 13.08
N SER A 489 24.38 5.56 13.12
CA SER A 489 25.13 5.73 14.37
C SER A 489 24.79 7.00 15.15
N LYS A 490 24.27 8.05 14.49
CA LYS A 490 23.79 9.27 15.14
C LYS A 490 22.48 9.03 15.94
N TYR A 491 21.73 8.00 15.56
CA TYR A 491 20.38 7.67 16.06
C TYR A 491 20.32 6.32 16.78
N GLU A 492 21.49 5.73 17.11
CA GLU A 492 21.56 4.41 17.75
C GLU A 492 20.85 4.37 19.11
N SER A 493 20.95 5.45 19.91
CA SER A 493 20.24 5.57 21.18
C SER A 493 18.74 5.59 20.96
N ASP A 494 18.26 6.38 20.00
CA ASP A 494 16.82 6.47 19.66
C ASP A 494 16.30 5.11 19.15
N TYR A 495 17.13 4.38 18.40
CA TYR A 495 16.81 3.03 17.95
C TYR A 495 16.63 2.06 19.12
N LYS A 496 17.58 2.04 20.08
CA LYS A 496 17.47 1.21 21.27
C LYS A 496 16.23 1.52 22.10
N ASP A 497 15.91 2.79 22.27
CA ASP A 497 14.70 3.23 22.95
C ASP A 497 13.42 2.80 22.21
N SER A 498 13.45 2.84 20.87
CA SER A 498 12.33 2.37 20.05
C SER A 498 12.08 0.88 20.22
N CYS A 499 13.13 0.07 20.30
CA CYS A 499 13.03 -1.37 20.56
C CYS A 499 12.42 -1.65 21.95
N LEU A 500 12.78 -0.87 22.96
CA LEU A 500 12.16 -0.98 24.31
C LEU A 500 10.67 -0.63 24.28
N LYS A 501 10.29 0.43 23.56
CA LYS A 501 8.88 0.79 23.33
C LYS A 501 8.13 -0.33 22.62
N PHE A 502 8.74 -0.90 21.58
CA PHE A 502 8.18 -2.02 20.83
C PHE A 502 7.91 -3.24 21.73
N LYS A 503 8.90 -3.67 22.52
CA LYS A 503 8.76 -4.79 23.47
C LYS A 503 7.63 -4.56 24.48
N LYS A 504 7.50 -3.34 24.99
CA LYS A 504 6.42 -2.96 25.91
C LYS A 504 5.05 -3.05 25.23
N GLU A 505 4.94 -2.54 24.01
CA GLU A 505 3.70 -2.56 23.23
C GLU A 505 3.31 -3.99 22.83
N ARG A 506 4.26 -4.83 22.40
CA ARG A 506 4.02 -6.24 22.12
C ARG A 506 3.40 -6.94 23.35
N LYS A 507 3.96 -6.76 24.55
CA LYS A 507 3.43 -7.35 25.79
C LYS A 507 1.99 -6.90 26.05
N ARG A 508 1.70 -5.60 25.86
CA ARG A 508 0.35 -5.06 26.01
C ARG A 508 -0.61 -5.67 24.98
N PHE A 509 -0.19 -5.73 23.72
CA PHE A 509 -1.00 -6.25 22.62
C PHE A 509 -1.31 -7.73 22.80
N VAL A 510 -0.31 -8.55 23.14
CA VAL A 510 -0.48 -9.99 23.47
C VAL A 510 -1.53 -10.16 24.59
N LYS A 511 -1.41 -9.40 25.68
CA LYS A 511 -2.38 -9.47 26.80
C LYS A 511 -3.80 -9.09 26.34
N ALA A 512 -3.94 -8.11 25.47
CA ALA A 512 -5.23 -7.73 24.94
C ALA A 512 -5.81 -8.81 24.00
N LEU A 513 -4.99 -9.40 23.12
CA LEU A 513 -5.41 -10.49 22.24
C LEU A 513 -5.88 -11.72 23.03
N GLN A 514 -5.24 -12.03 24.16
CA GLN A 514 -5.63 -13.14 25.05
C GLN A 514 -7.02 -12.98 25.66
N SER A 515 -7.60 -11.78 25.66
CA SER A 515 -8.95 -11.55 26.19
C SER A 515 -10.06 -11.97 25.21
N PHE A 516 -9.73 -12.24 23.94
CA PHE A 516 -10.69 -12.71 22.95
C PHE A 516 -10.83 -14.23 23.00
N GLY A 517 -12.02 -14.75 23.30
CA GLY A 517 -12.29 -16.18 23.50
C GLY A 517 -12.10 -17.06 22.26
N PHE A 518 -12.01 -16.45 21.07
CA PHE A 518 -11.76 -17.14 19.81
C PHE A 518 -10.28 -17.27 19.42
N PHE A 519 -9.37 -16.73 20.24
CA PHE A 519 -7.93 -16.85 20.05
C PHE A 519 -7.24 -17.68 21.14
N ARG A 520 -6.39 -18.63 20.74
CA ARG A 520 -5.27 -19.09 21.53
C ARG A 520 -4.01 -18.36 21.05
N VAL A 521 -3.49 -17.47 21.86
CA VAL A 521 -2.32 -16.64 21.51
C VAL A 521 -1.05 -17.41 21.82
N ILE A 522 -0.19 -17.60 20.80
CA ILE A 522 1.11 -18.24 20.94
C ILE A 522 2.11 -17.23 21.52
N PRO A 523 2.90 -17.61 22.54
CA PRO A 523 3.92 -16.72 23.10
C PRO A 523 4.94 -16.29 22.06
N SER A 524 5.05 -14.96 21.82
CA SER A 524 5.93 -14.40 20.79
C SER A 524 6.98 -13.45 21.33
N GLN A 525 8.19 -13.54 20.79
CA GLN A 525 9.30 -12.60 20.97
C GLN A 525 9.75 -11.94 19.66
N SER A 526 9.04 -12.17 18.56
CA SER A 526 9.31 -11.54 17.26
C SER A 526 8.50 -10.25 17.06
N GLY A 527 8.54 -9.73 15.85
CA GLY A 527 7.77 -8.57 15.42
C GLY A 527 6.27 -8.83 15.22
N ALA A 528 5.81 -10.06 15.30
CA ALA A 528 4.41 -10.44 15.12
C ALA A 528 3.93 -11.40 16.23
N VAL A 529 2.60 -11.51 16.38
CA VAL A 529 1.93 -12.40 17.31
C VAL A 529 1.12 -13.42 16.52
N LEU A 530 1.37 -14.70 16.74
CA LEU A 530 0.61 -15.79 16.14
C LEU A 530 -0.60 -16.13 17.02
N CYS A 531 -1.77 -16.13 16.42
CA CYS A 531 -3.04 -16.49 17.06
C CYS A 531 -3.64 -17.71 16.38
N GLU A 532 -3.95 -18.74 17.13
CA GLU A 532 -4.72 -19.88 16.65
C GLU A 532 -6.21 -19.61 16.86
N LEU A 533 -7.00 -19.78 15.80
CA LEU A 533 -8.46 -19.70 15.87
C LEU A 533 -9.04 -20.94 16.54
N THR A 534 -9.85 -20.74 17.59
CA THR A 534 -10.46 -21.83 18.39
C THR A 534 -11.94 -22.03 18.09
N ASN A 535 -12.52 -21.17 17.25
CA ASN A 535 -13.94 -21.15 16.90
C ASN A 535 -14.31 -21.96 15.64
N GLY A 536 -13.35 -22.72 15.08
CA GLY A 536 -13.54 -23.56 13.89
C GLY A 536 -13.47 -22.81 12.54
N GLN A 537 -13.24 -21.50 12.53
CA GLN A 537 -13.01 -20.75 11.29
C GLN A 537 -11.62 -21.03 10.73
N SER A 538 -11.48 -21.01 9.40
CA SER A 538 -10.16 -20.96 8.77
C SER A 538 -9.55 -19.55 8.89
N ALA A 539 -8.21 -19.48 8.89
CA ALA A 539 -7.50 -18.21 8.88
C ALA A 539 -7.84 -17.34 7.65
N GLU A 540 -8.08 -17.97 6.50
CA GLU A 540 -8.48 -17.27 5.29
C GLU A 540 -9.86 -16.58 5.46
N GLN A 541 -10.84 -17.29 6.01
CA GLN A 541 -12.16 -16.73 6.32
C GLN A 541 -12.05 -15.57 7.31
N PHE A 542 -11.22 -15.73 8.34
CA PHE A 542 -11.00 -14.67 9.32
C PHE A 542 -10.31 -13.44 8.73
N CYS A 543 -9.26 -13.63 7.92
CA CYS A 543 -8.60 -12.54 7.20
C CYS A 543 -9.54 -11.86 6.19
N GLN A 544 -10.47 -12.60 5.58
CA GLN A 544 -11.52 -12.03 4.75
C GLN A 544 -12.43 -11.07 5.55
N ILE A 545 -12.83 -11.44 6.76
CA ILE A 545 -13.60 -10.57 7.66
C ILE A 545 -12.81 -9.32 8.07
N LEU A 546 -11.51 -9.46 8.28
CA LEU A 546 -10.64 -8.33 8.62
C LEU A 546 -10.46 -7.36 7.46
N ILE A 547 -10.27 -7.86 6.22
CA ILE A 547 -10.06 -7.00 5.05
C ILE A 547 -11.31 -6.17 4.70
N GLU A 548 -12.52 -6.69 4.97
CA GLU A 548 -13.77 -5.94 4.86
C GLU A 548 -13.83 -4.73 5.82
N ARG A 549 -13.03 -4.78 6.89
CA ARG A 549 -12.85 -3.72 7.89
C ARG A 549 -11.54 -2.94 7.72
N ASN A 550 -10.98 -2.99 6.50
CA ASN A 550 -9.73 -2.33 6.13
C ASN A 550 -8.51 -2.75 6.98
N VAL A 551 -8.46 -4.01 7.39
CA VAL A 551 -7.30 -4.59 8.09
C VAL A 551 -6.74 -5.75 7.26
N MET A 552 -5.47 -5.64 6.85
CA MET A 552 -4.73 -6.72 6.21
C MET A 552 -3.98 -7.54 7.26
N ALA A 553 -4.14 -8.87 7.27
CA ALA A 553 -3.42 -9.79 8.12
C ALA A 553 -2.94 -10.99 7.31
N SER A 554 -2.00 -11.78 7.84
CA SER A 554 -1.55 -13.02 7.22
C SER A 554 -2.17 -14.21 7.93
N GLY A 555 -2.71 -15.17 7.15
CA GLY A 555 -3.33 -16.36 7.69
C GLY A 555 -2.98 -17.64 6.94
N GLU A 556 -2.79 -18.74 7.68
CA GLU A 556 -2.52 -20.08 7.15
C GLU A 556 -3.18 -21.14 8.02
N GLY A 557 -3.98 -22.02 7.41
CA GLY A 557 -4.72 -23.06 8.10
C GLY A 557 -5.67 -22.48 9.15
N LYS A 558 -5.36 -22.65 10.42
CA LYS A 558 -6.08 -22.08 11.57
C LYS A 558 -5.32 -20.94 12.27
N PHE A 559 -4.18 -20.53 11.75
CA PHE A 559 -3.31 -19.55 12.37
C PHE A 559 -3.37 -18.20 11.66
N VAL A 560 -3.52 -17.14 12.42
CA VAL A 560 -3.47 -15.76 11.96
C VAL A 560 -2.26 -15.07 12.60
N SER A 561 -1.40 -14.47 11.78
CA SER A 561 -0.27 -13.68 12.22
C SER A 561 -0.63 -12.20 12.20
N LEU A 562 -0.44 -11.52 13.31
CA LEU A 562 -0.72 -10.11 13.52
C LEU A 562 0.57 -9.36 13.88
N ALA A 563 1.06 -8.54 12.98
CA ALA A 563 2.23 -7.70 13.23
C ALA A 563 1.97 -6.74 14.41
N VAL A 564 2.98 -6.56 15.26
CA VAL A 564 2.93 -5.53 16.30
C VAL A 564 3.19 -4.17 15.66
N ARG A 565 2.24 -3.26 15.78
CA ARG A 565 2.30 -1.91 15.24
C ARG A 565 2.32 -0.85 16.33
N SER A 566 2.11 0.41 15.95
CA SER A 566 1.92 1.48 16.93
C SER A 566 0.75 1.17 17.87
N ARG A 567 0.78 1.77 19.06
CA ARG A 567 -0.33 1.63 20.01
C ARG A 567 -1.67 2.01 19.38
N GLU A 568 -1.67 3.09 18.61
CA GLU A 568 -2.88 3.58 17.93
C GLU A 568 -3.43 2.56 16.94
N ASP A 569 -2.59 1.99 16.08
CA ASP A 569 -3.01 0.98 15.10
C ASP A 569 -3.48 -0.30 15.80
N ASN A 570 -2.74 -0.75 16.83
CA ASN A 570 -3.14 -1.92 17.62
C ASN A 570 -4.50 -1.69 18.30
N ASP A 571 -4.77 -0.50 18.83
CA ASP A 571 -6.06 -0.18 19.45
C ASP A 571 -7.19 -0.14 18.40
N LYS A 572 -6.93 0.33 17.17
CA LYS A 572 -7.89 0.23 16.05
C LYS A 572 -8.23 -1.23 15.75
N LEU A 573 -7.20 -2.10 15.63
CA LEU A 573 -7.43 -3.54 15.42
C LEU A 573 -8.22 -4.17 16.57
N LEU A 574 -7.85 -3.91 17.83
CA LEU A 574 -8.56 -4.43 18.99
C LEU A 574 -10.04 -4.02 19.01
N LYS A 575 -10.34 -2.78 18.58
CA LYS A 575 -11.73 -2.32 18.41
C LYS A 575 -12.47 -3.11 17.30
N VAL A 576 -11.81 -3.38 16.19
CA VAL A 576 -12.38 -4.23 15.12
C VAL A 576 -12.67 -5.64 15.65
N LEU A 577 -11.71 -6.25 16.37
CA LEU A 577 -11.87 -7.58 16.94
C LEU A 577 -12.97 -7.65 18.00
N SER A 578 -13.19 -6.59 18.76
CA SER A 578 -14.27 -6.51 19.77
C SER A 578 -15.67 -6.46 19.15
N ALA A 579 -15.78 -6.14 17.86
CA ALA A 579 -17.04 -6.10 17.12
C ALA A 579 -17.32 -7.40 16.33
N LEU A 580 -16.44 -8.41 16.44
CA LEU A 580 -16.61 -9.74 15.84
C LEU A 580 -17.24 -10.71 16.85
#